data_2d509a23a027a6ecf952cefc400d1412
#
_entry.id   2d509a23a027a6ecf952cefc400d1412
#
_cell.length_a   1.000
_cell.length_b   1.000
_cell.length_c   1.000
_cell.angle_alpha   90.00
_cell.angle_beta   90.00
_cell.angle_gamma   90.00
#
_symmetry.space_group_name_H-M   'P 1'
#
loop_
_entity.id
_entity.type
_entity.pdbx_description
1 polymer ?
#
loop_
_entity_poly.entity_id
_entity_poly.type
_entity_poly.pdbx_seq_one_letter_code
_entity_poly.pdbx_strand_id
1 'polypeptide(L)'
;YIYGETLVEPEILLPENAACLRLPGTDGKAKMSKSLGNCIYLSDSADEVQKKVKGMYTDPDHLRVQDPGKVEGNPVFTYLDAFCRPEHFGLYLPEYPNLDELKAHYQRGGLGDMKVKGFLNSIMQETLEPIRNRRKEFEKDIPAIYDMLKKGCDAAREVAAATLDDVRKAM
;
A
#
# COMPACT_ATOMS: atom_id res chain seq x y z
N TYR A 1 -15.45 30.92 -15.68
CA TYR A 1 -16.73 31.50 -16.14
C TYR A 1 -16.54 32.67 -17.14
N ILE A 2 -15.40 33.35 -17.17
CA ILE A 2 -15.13 34.46 -18.11
C ILE A 2 -14.81 33.94 -19.52
N TYR A 3 -14.15 32.77 -19.60
CA TYR A 3 -13.65 32.22 -20.85
C TYR A 3 -14.43 30.97 -21.31
N GLY A 4 -15.55 30.62 -20.66
CA GLY A 4 -16.37 29.46 -20.95
C GLY A 4 -15.79 28.14 -20.40
N GLU A 5 -16.39 27.04 -20.81
CA GLU A 5 -15.97 25.68 -20.41
C GLU A 5 -14.82 25.21 -21.32
N THR A 6 -13.58 25.48 -20.91
CA THR A 6 -12.37 25.13 -21.68
C THR A 6 -11.66 23.90 -21.11
N LEU A 7 -11.75 23.68 -19.79
CA LEU A 7 -11.17 22.52 -19.12
C LEU A 7 -12.28 21.56 -18.64
N VAL A 8 -12.00 20.28 -18.74
CA VAL A 8 -12.91 19.24 -18.21
C VAL A 8 -12.89 19.30 -16.68
N GLU A 9 -14.07 19.39 -16.05
CA GLU A 9 -14.19 19.29 -14.60
C GLU A 9 -13.84 17.86 -14.14
N PRO A 10 -12.87 17.70 -13.23
CA PRO A 10 -12.48 16.37 -12.78
C PRO A 10 -13.49 15.78 -11.80
N GLU A 11 -13.79 14.50 -11.98
CA GLU A 11 -14.58 13.72 -11.02
C GLU A 11 -13.64 12.97 -10.06
N ILE A 12 -14.05 12.89 -8.79
CA ILE A 12 -13.29 12.15 -7.79
C ILE A 12 -13.58 10.65 -7.89
N LEU A 13 -12.53 9.85 -8.02
CA LEU A 13 -12.60 8.39 -7.92
C LEU A 13 -11.91 7.94 -6.64
N LEU A 14 -12.67 7.36 -5.72
CA LEU A 14 -12.16 6.84 -4.46
C LEU A 14 -12.13 5.30 -4.49
N PRO A 15 -11.17 4.65 -3.81
CA PRO A 15 -11.17 3.20 -3.65
C PRO A 15 -12.39 2.75 -2.81
N GLU A 16 -12.97 1.60 -3.17
CA GLU A 16 -14.10 1.01 -2.44
C GLU A 16 -13.71 0.60 -1.01
N ASN A 17 -12.49 0.09 -0.83
CA ASN A 17 -11.97 -0.25 0.49
C ASN A 17 -11.43 0.99 1.20
N ALA A 18 -12.11 1.42 2.26
CA ALA A 18 -11.73 2.59 3.05
C ALA A 18 -10.31 2.51 3.64
N ALA A 19 -9.80 1.32 3.95
CA ALA A 19 -8.42 1.12 4.42
C ALA A 19 -7.38 1.53 3.36
N CYS A 20 -7.74 1.51 2.07
CA CYS A 20 -6.88 1.91 0.96
C CYS A 20 -6.87 3.43 0.71
N LEU A 21 -7.76 4.21 1.34
CA LEU A 21 -7.79 5.68 1.19
C LEU A 21 -6.50 6.31 1.69
N ARG A 22 -5.99 5.84 2.82
CA ARG A 22 -4.76 6.35 3.41
C ARG A 22 -4.09 5.31 4.29
N LEU A 23 -3.08 4.63 3.77
CA LEU A 23 -2.26 3.74 4.57
C LEU A 23 -1.33 4.54 5.50
N PRO A 24 -1.28 4.19 6.81
CA PRO A 24 -0.31 4.76 7.73
C PRO A 24 1.11 4.29 7.38
N GLY A 25 2.12 5.04 7.80
CA GLY A 25 3.50 4.57 7.79
C GLY A 25 3.71 3.40 8.77
N THR A 26 4.83 2.72 8.62
CA THR A 26 5.21 1.61 9.52
C THR A 26 5.37 2.04 10.99
N ASP A 27 5.52 3.35 11.22
CA ASP A 27 5.60 3.99 12.54
C ASP A 27 4.22 4.19 13.22
N GLY A 28 3.12 3.98 12.51
CA GLY A 28 1.76 4.16 13.02
C GLY A 28 1.35 5.60 13.32
N LYS A 29 2.20 6.60 13.08
CA LYS A 29 1.97 8.00 13.49
C LYS A 29 1.56 8.91 12.34
N ALA A 30 2.20 8.76 11.19
CA ALA A 30 2.00 9.63 10.05
C ALA A 30 1.63 8.81 8.80
N LYS A 31 1.18 9.49 7.75
CA LYS A 31 1.04 8.83 6.44
C LYS A 31 2.41 8.34 5.97
N MET A 32 2.40 7.29 5.16
CA MET A 32 3.59 6.79 4.49
C MET A 32 4.31 7.90 3.71
N SER A 33 5.60 8.10 3.98
CA SER A 33 6.42 9.15 3.34
C SER A 33 7.86 8.69 3.17
N LYS A 34 8.42 8.96 1.98
CA LYS A 34 9.83 8.65 1.69
C LYS A 34 10.78 9.40 2.63
N SER A 35 10.51 10.68 2.91
CA SER A 35 11.34 11.51 3.77
C SER A 35 11.35 11.08 5.23
N LEU A 36 10.30 10.40 5.69
CA LEU A 36 10.21 9.87 7.05
C LEU A 36 10.79 8.45 7.18
N GLY A 37 11.11 7.79 6.08
CA GLY A 37 11.63 6.42 6.10
C GLY A 37 10.63 5.36 6.59
N ASN A 38 9.34 5.70 6.70
CA ASN A 38 8.28 4.84 7.22
C ASN A 38 7.48 4.12 6.11
N CYS A 39 8.11 3.90 4.94
CA CYS A 39 7.49 3.29 3.78
C CYS A 39 7.97 1.85 3.56
N ILE A 40 7.06 1.00 3.08
CA ILE A 40 7.41 -0.22 2.36
C ILE A 40 7.41 0.15 0.87
N TYR A 41 8.55 -0.01 0.18
CA TYR A 41 8.67 0.31 -1.24
C TYR A 41 8.35 -0.92 -2.09
N LEU A 42 7.78 -0.69 -3.27
CA LEU A 42 7.55 -1.76 -4.25
C LEU A 42 8.87 -2.42 -4.73
N SER A 43 9.99 -1.71 -4.56
CA SER A 43 11.34 -2.17 -4.90
C SER A 43 12.10 -2.82 -3.74
N ASP A 44 11.53 -2.82 -2.52
CA ASP A 44 12.18 -3.46 -1.37
C ASP A 44 12.37 -4.95 -1.63
N SER A 45 13.53 -5.47 -1.25
CA SER A 45 13.80 -6.91 -1.23
C SER A 45 12.89 -7.62 -0.22
N ALA A 46 12.80 -8.93 -0.34
CA ALA A 46 12.03 -9.73 0.62
C ALA A 46 12.48 -9.53 2.08
N ASP A 47 13.81 -9.44 2.28
CA ASP A 47 14.40 -9.21 3.61
C ASP A 47 14.12 -7.82 4.15
N GLU A 48 14.14 -6.79 3.29
CA GLU A 48 13.80 -5.42 3.69
C GLU A 48 12.33 -5.30 4.08
N VAL A 49 11.41 -5.90 3.30
CA VAL A 49 9.99 -5.97 3.65
C VAL A 49 9.79 -6.67 4.99
N GLN A 50 10.42 -7.83 5.20
CA GLN A 50 10.33 -8.55 6.46
C GLN A 50 10.84 -7.72 7.64
N LYS A 51 11.97 -7.01 7.47
CA LYS A 51 12.53 -6.13 8.48
C LYS A 51 11.58 -5.00 8.84
N LYS A 52 11.00 -4.35 7.83
CA LYS A 52 10.04 -3.26 8.01
C LYS A 52 8.77 -3.73 8.69
N VAL A 53 8.20 -4.88 8.29
CA VAL A 53 7.01 -5.45 8.92
C VAL A 53 7.29 -5.85 10.38
N LYS A 54 8.42 -6.49 10.67
CA LYS A 54 8.81 -6.80 12.06
C LYS A 54 8.96 -5.56 12.92
N GLY A 55 9.48 -4.46 12.35
CA GLY A 55 9.68 -3.17 13.01
C GLY A 55 8.43 -2.28 13.05
N MET A 56 7.28 -2.70 12.48
CA MET A 56 6.05 -1.91 12.54
C MET A 56 5.63 -1.64 13.97
N TYR A 57 5.12 -0.42 14.18
CA TYR A 57 4.50 -0.05 15.45
C TYR A 57 3.35 -1.00 15.80
N THR A 58 3.23 -1.31 17.06
CA THR A 58 2.12 -2.08 17.65
C THR A 58 1.68 -1.39 18.95
N ASP A 59 0.69 -1.94 19.63
CA ASP A 59 0.20 -1.38 20.88
C ASP A 59 1.31 -1.40 21.96
N PRO A 60 1.73 -0.24 22.50
CA PRO A 60 2.77 -0.19 23.52
C PRO A 60 2.35 -0.79 24.86
N ASP A 61 1.06 -0.95 25.12
CA ASP A 61 0.52 -1.56 26.33
C ASP A 61 0.46 -3.10 26.22
N HIS A 62 0.61 -3.67 25.01
CA HIS A 62 0.64 -5.12 24.75
C HIS A 62 2.05 -5.67 24.98
N LEU A 63 2.49 -5.73 26.23
CA LEU A 63 3.84 -6.15 26.60
C LEU A 63 4.03 -7.67 26.63
N ARG A 64 2.99 -8.40 26.95
CA ARG A 64 2.98 -9.87 27.06
C ARG A 64 1.91 -10.44 26.13
N VAL A 65 2.11 -11.67 25.68
CA VAL A 65 1.15 -12.37 24.84
C VAL A 65 -0.25 -12.44 25.45
N GLN A 66 -0.34 -12.52 26.78
CA GLN A 66 -1.60 -12.59 27.50
C GLN A 66 -2.34 -11.25 27.64
N ASP A 67 -1.63 -10.14 27.45
CA ASP A 67 -2.22 -8.81 27.60
C ASP A 67 -3.20 -8.54 26.45
N PRO A 68 -4.35 -7.89 26.71
CA PRO A 68 -5.22 -7.41 25.64
C PRO A 68 -4.52 -6.39 24.76
N GLY A 69 -4.66 -6.53 23.43
CA GLY A 69 -4.07 -5.59 22.48
C GLY A 69 -5.09 -4.69 21.81
N LYS A 70 -4.68 -3.51 21.37
CA LYS A 70 -5.53 -2.56 20.63
C LYS A 70 -5.32 -2.76 19.12
N VAL A 71 -6.41 -2.97 18.41
CA VAL A 71 -6.44 -3.05 16.94
C VAL A 71 -6.50 -1.65 16.33
N GLU A 72 -7.28 -0.76 16.93
CA GLU A 72 -7.44 0.62 16.47
C GLU A 72 -6.11 1.38 16.55
N GLY A 73 -5.74 2.06 15.47
CA GLY A 73 -4.47 2.78 15.37
C GLY A 73 -3.23 1.89 15.21
N ASN A 74 -3.40 0.58 15.13
CA ASN A 74 -2.32 -0.37 14.91
C ASN A 74 -2.10 -0.58 13.41
N PRO A 75 -0.98 -0.11 12.83
CA PRO A 75 -0.74 -0.20 11.40
C PRO A 75 -0.70 -1.64 10.88
N VAL A 76 -0.32 -2.63 11.70
CA VAL A 76 -0.31 -4.03 11.28
C VAL A 76 -1.72 -4.47 10.87
N PHE A 77 -2.73 -4.15 11.68
CA PHE A 77 -4.12 -4.48 11.36
C PHE A 77 -4.68 -3.62 10.22
N THR A 78 -4.30 -2.34 10.13
CA THR A 78 -4.69 -1.50 8.99
C THR A 78 -4.17 -2.08 7.66
N TYR A 79 -2.94 -2.60 7.63
CA TYR A 79 -2.41 -3.27 6.45
C TYR A 79 -3.10 -4.63 6.20
N LEU A 80 -3.47 -5.37 7.23
CA LEU A 80 -4.28 -6.58 7.07
C LEU A 80 -5.66 -6.25 6.49
N ASP A 81 -6.32 -5.17 6.93
CA ASP A 81 -7.59 -4.71 6.37
C ASP A 81 -7.47 -4.35 4.88
N ALA A 82 -6.32 -3.81 4.46
CA ALA A 82 -6.08 -3.41 3.08
C ALA A 82 -5.70 -4.58 2.15
N PHE A 83 -4.93 -5.55 2.63
CA PHE A 83 -4.27 -6.56 1.78
C PHE A 83 -4.69 -8.00 2.07
N CYS A 84 -5.29 -8.29 3.24
CA CYS A 84 -5.68 -9.64 3.59
C CYS A 84 -6.93 -10.08 2.81
N ARG A 85 -6.88 -11.29 2.27
CA ARG A 85 -7.98 -11.97 1.60
C ARG A 85 -8.32 -13.27 2.34
N PRO A 86 -9.55 -13.78 2.22
CA PRO A 86 -9.97 -15.01 2.91
C PRO A 86 -9.04 -16.20 2.69
N GLU A 87 -8.52 -16.38 1.47
CA GLU A 87 -7.63 -17.47 1.11
C GLU A 87 -6.29 -17.48 1.85
N HIS A 88 -5.82 -16.30 2.31
CA HIS A 88 -4.56 -16.19 3.05
C HIS A 88 -4.61 -16.92 4.40
N PHE A 89 -5.79 -17.03 5.01
CA PHE A 89 -5.92 -17.79 6.25
C PHE A 89 -5.62 -19.26 6.04
N GLY A 90 -6.22 -19.87 5.03
CA GLY A 90 -5.94 -21.28 4.70
C GLY A 90 -4.48 -21.57 4.35
N LEU A 91 -3.78 -20.57 3.79
CA LEU A 91 -2.37 -20.73 3.37
C LEU A 91 -1.36 -20.45 4.50
N TYR A 92 -1.61 -19.43 5.33
CA TYR A 92 -0.58 -18.91 6.24
C TYR A 92 -0.98 -18.91 7.71
N LEU A 93 -2.28 -19.01 8.02
CA LEU A 93 -2.79 -18.92 9.39
C LEU A 93 -4.08 -19.74 9.59
N PRO A 94 -4.06 -21.07 9.32
CA PRO A 94 -5.26 -21.91 9.22
C PRO A 94 -6.05 -22.07 10.52
N GLU A 95 -5.49 -21.68 11.67
CA GLU A 95 -6.18 -21.68 12.95
C GLU A 95 -7.24 -20.58 13.11
N TYR A 96 -7.30 -19.61 12.18
CA TYR A 96 -8.31 -18.56 12.18
C TYR A 96 -9.15 -18.63 10.90
N PRO A 97 -10.48 -18.53 11.01
CA PRO A 97 -11.36 -18.56 9.85
C PRO A 97 -11.35 -17.24 9.05
N ASN A 98 -11.05 -16.12 9.69
CA ASN A 98 -11.09 -14.78 9.10
C ASN A 98 -10.34 -13.74 9.94
N LEU A 99 -10.28 -12.50 9.42
CA LEU A 99 -9.58 -11.39 10.06
C LEU A 99 -10.28 -10.90 11.35
N ASP A 100 -11.60 -10.99 11.40
CA ASP A 100 -12.36 -10.54 12.58
C ASP A 100 -12.07 -11.43 13.79
N GLU A 101 -11.97 -12.74 13.60
CA GLU A 101 -11.59 -13.67 14.67
C GLU A 101 -10.12 -13.47 15.12
N LEU A 102 -9.23 -13.16 14.18
CA LEU A 102 -7.84 -12.79 14.50
C LEU A 102 -7.78 -11.52 15.35
N LYS A 103 -8.53 -10.48 14.97
CA LYS A 103 -8.65 -9.22 15.71
C LYS A 103 -9.26 -9.44 17.09
N ALA A 104 -10.35 -10.20 17.17
CA ALA A 104 -11.02 -10.52 18.45
C ALA A 104 -10.08 -11.27 19.40
N HIS A 105 -9.26 -12.19 18.89
CA HIS A 105 -8.27 -12.89 19.70
C HIS A 105 -7.18 -11.93 20.20
N TYR A 106 -6.67 -11.06 19.34
CA TYR A 106 -5.67 -10.06 19.73
C TYR A 106 -6.20 -9.11 20.83
N GLN A 107 -7.44 -8.64 20.68
CA GLN A 107 -8.09 -7.76 21.67
C GLN A 107 -8.36 -8.45 23.02
N ARG A 108 -8.61 -9.74 23.01
CA ARG A 108 -8.86 -10.56 24.20
C ARG A 108 -7.58 -10.93 24.96
N GLY A 109 -6.43 -10.84 24.30
CA GLY A 109 -5.16 -11.36 24.79
C GLY A 109 -4.94 -12.83 24.42
N GLY A 110 -3.70 -13.28 24.44
CA GLY A 110 -3.30 -14.63 24.06
C GLY A 110 -2.67 -14.73 22.66
N LEU A 111 -2.57 -13.61 21.93
CA LEU A 111 -1.98 -13.55 20.58
C LEU A 111 -0.85 -12.52 20.53
N GLY A 112 0.38 -12.95 20.35
CA GLY A 112 1.54 -12.06 20.31
C GLY A 112 1.71 -11.34 18.96
N ASP A 113 2.25 -10.11 19.01
CA ASP A 113 2.52 -9.23 17.87
C ASP A 113 3.30 -9.92 16.75
N MET A 114 4.33 -10.70 17.11
CA MET A 114 5.20 -11.34 16.12
C MET A 114 4.46 -12.35 15.24
N LYS A 115 3.40 -13.00 15.76
CA LYS A 115 2.58 -13.93 14.98
C LYS A 115 1.75 -13.16 13.95
N VAL A 116 1.11 -12.05 14.37
CA VAL A 116 0.32 -11.19 13.48
C VAL A 116 1.22 -10.55 12.41
N LYS A 117 2.40 -10.05 12.81
CA LYS A 117 3.41 -9.52 11.87
C LYS A 117 3.92 -10.58 10.90
N GLY A 118 4.10 -11.81 11.36
CA GLY A 118 4.48 -12.95 10.51
C GLY A 118 3.43 -13.21 9.43
N PHE A 119 2.15 -13.21 9.80
CA PHE A 119 1.04 -13.35 8.87
C PHE A 119 1.00 -12.20 7.85
N LEU A 120 1.08 -10.95 8.31
CA LEU A 120 1.16 -9.80 7.41
C LEU A 120 2.36 -9.91 6.47
N ASN A 121 3.54 -10.32 6.97
CA ASN A 121 4.71 -10.49 6.12
C ASN A 121 4.48 -11.49 4.99
N SER A 122 3.84 -12.62 5.25
CA SER A 122 3.52 -13.61 4.22
C SER A 122 2.64 -13.01 3.12
N ILE A 123 1.61 -12.27 3.50
CA ILE A 123 0.72 -11.55 2.56
C ILE A 123 1.48 -10.50 1.75
N MET A 124 2.34 -9.71 2.40
CA MET A 124 3.15 -8.69 1.73
C MET A 124 4.15 -9.30 0.75
N GLN A 125 4.77 -10.46 1.09
CA GLN A 125 5.65 -11.16 0.17
C GLN A 125 4.90 -11.64 -1.06
N GLU A 126 3.74 -12.30 -0.89
CA GLU A 126 2.89 -12.74 -2.00
C GLU A 126 2.49 -11.58 -2.91
N THR A 127 2.11 -10.44 -2.31
CA THR A 127 1.68 -9.25 -3.05
C THR A 127 2.82 -8.59 -3.83
N LEU A 128 4.01 -8.52 -3.24
CA LEU A 128 5.13 -7.76 -3.81
C LEU A 128 6.04 -8.60 -4.71
N GLU A 129 6.09 -9.92 -4.56
CA GLU A 129 6.97 -10.77 -5.36
C GLU A 129 6.70 -10.69 -6.87
N PRO A 130 5.46 -10.74 -7.36
CA PRO A 130 5.19 -10.57 -8.79
C PRO A 130 5.65 -9.21 -9.33
N ILE A 131 5.54 -8.15 -8.51
CA ILE A 131 5.98 -6.80 -8.85
C ILE A 131 7.52 -6.77 -8.97
N ARG A 132 8.22 -7.33 -7.98
CA ARG A 132 9.70 -7.44 -8.00
C ARG A 132 10.20 -8.24 -9.21
N ASN A 133 9.54 -9.35 -9.53
CA ASN A 133 9.94 -10.20 -10.65
C ASN A 133 9.72 -9.47 -11.99
N ARG A 134 8.58 -8.79 -12.17
CA ARG A 134 8.32 -7.97 -13.35
C ARG A 134 9.33 -6.83 -13.49
N ARG A 135 9.69 -6.16 -12.38
CA ARG A 135 10.74 -5.15 -12.37
C ARG A 135 12.08 -5.69 -12.87
N LYS A 136 12.50 -6.87 -12.39
CA LYS A 136 13.74 -7.52 -12.86
C LYS A 136 13.74 -7.82 -14.36
N GLU A 137 12.57 -8.14 -14.94
CA GLU A 137 12.47 -8.33 -16.38
C GLU A 137 12.68 -7.01 -17.14
N PHE A 138 12.06 -5.93 -16.71
CA PHE A 138 12.26 -4.61 -17.31
C PHE A 138 13.71 -4.11 -17.17
N GLU A 139 14.38 -4.38 -16.07
CA GLU A 139 15.77 -3.99 -15.83
C GLU A 139 16.77 -4.62 -16.82
N LYS A 140 16.37 -5.68 -17.53
CA LYS A 140 17.23 -6.32 -18.57
C LYS A 140 17.35 -5.48 -19.84
N ASP A 141 16.42 -4.58 -20.12
CA ASP A 141 16.40 -3.73 -21.32
C ASP A 141 16.07 -2.27 -20.96
N ILE A 142 17.04 -1.58 -20.42
CA ILE A 142 16.92 -0.16 -20.06
C ILE A 142 16.64 0.74 -21.27
N PRO A 143 17.27 0.54 -22.47
CA PRO A 143 16.90 1.29 -23.67
C PRO A 143 15.41 1.22 -24.01
N ALA A 144 14.78 0.04 -23.96
CA ALA A 144 13.36 -0.10 -24.22
C ALA A 144 12.48 0.68 -23.21
N ILE A 145 12.93 0.79 -21.95
CA ILE A 145 12.24 1.62 -20.95
C ILE A 145 12.28 3.10 -21.35
N TYR A 146 13.44 3.61 -21.78
CA TYR A 146 13.56 4.99 -22.25
C TYR A 146 12.70 5.25 -23.49
N ASP A 147 12.64 4.32 -24.43
CA ASP A 147 11.77 4.42 -25.62
C ASP A 147 10.28 4.45 -25.22
N MET A 148 9.87 3.62 -24.28
CA MET A 148 8.51 3.62 -23.73
C MET A 148 8.16 4.97 -23.07
N LEU A 149 9.06 5.50 -22.24
CA LEU A 149 8.89 6.80 -21.60
C LEU A 149 8.80 7.94 -22.63
N LYS A 150 9.64 7.91 -23.68
CA LYS A 150 9.62 8.90 -24.75
C LYS A 150 8.30 8.87 -25.52
N LYS A 151 7.82 7.69 -25.92
CA LYS A 151 6.51 7.54 -26.57
C LYS A 151 5.36 8.03 -25.68
N GLY A 152 5.41 7.73 -24.38
CA GLY A 152 4.44 8.24 -23.41
C GLY A 152 4.47 9.77 -23.27
N CYS A 153 5.66 10.37 -23.26
CA CYS A 153 5.83 11.83 -23.24
C CYS A 153 5.27 12.48 -24.53
N ASP A 154 5.49 11.88 -25.68
CA ASP A 154 4.99 12.40 -26.94
C ASP A 154 3.46 12.37 -26.99
N ALA A 155 2.83 11.25 -26.59
CA ALA A 155 1.37 11.16 -26.48
C ALA A 155 0.78 12.16 -25.48
N ALA A 156 1.40 12.32 -24.30
CA ALA A 156 0.96 13.30 -23.31
C ALA A 156 1.10 14.74 -23.82
N ARG A 157 2.17 15.03 -24.61
CA ARG A 157 2.41 16.35 -25.19
C ARG A 157 1.35 16.70 -26.23
N GLU A 158 0.88 15.77 -27.04
CA GLU A 158 -0.21 16.01 -28.02
C GLU A 158 -1.50 16.45 -27.29
N VAL A 159 -1.91 15.73 -26.24
CA VAL A 159 -3.10 16.07 -25.46
C VAL A 159 -2.92 17.42 -24.76
N ALA A 160 -1.79 17.66 -24.12
CA ALA A 160 -1.52 18.92 -23.44
C ALA A 160 -1.46 20.12 -24.41
N ALA A 161 -0.90 19.95 -25.60
CA ALA A 161 -0.84 21.00 -26.62
C ALA A 161 -2.25 21.36 -27.12
N ALA A 162 -3.08 20.37 -27.40
CA ALA A 162 -4.48 20.60 -27.83
C ALA A 162 -5.25 21.39 -26.74
N THR A 163 -5.18 20.96 -25.47
CA THR A 163 -5.81 21.67 -24.36
C THR A 163 -5.29 23.11 -24.21
N LEU A 164 -3.97 23.29 -24.33
CA LEU A 164 -3.36 24.62 -24.25
C LEU A 164 -3.82 25.53 -25.38
N ASP A 165 -3.96 25.01 -26.59
CA ASP A 165 -4.47 25.77 -27.74
C ASP A 165 -5.94 26.19 -27.53
N ASP A 166 -6.77 25.34 -26.95
CA ASP A 166 -8.16 25.68 -26.61
C ASP A 166 -8.21 26.77 -25.53
N VAL A 167 -7.36 26.69 -24.52
CA VAL A 167 -7.22 27.76 -23.50
C VAL A 167 -6.82 29.07 -24.15
N ARG A 168 -5.83 29.06 -25.06
CA ARG A 168 -5.36 30.29 -25.76
C ARG A 168 -6.43 30.88 -26.65
N LYS A 169 -7.25 30.08 -27.33
CA LYS A 169 -8.37 30.56 -28.14
C LYS A 169 -9.50 31.18 -27.31
N ALA A 170 -9.70 30.67 -26.09
CA ALA A 170 -10.73 31.14 -25.18
C ALA A 170 -10.34 32.47 -24.48
N MET A 171 -9.06 32.79 -24.39
CA MET A 171 -8.53 34.04 -23.82
C MET A 171 -8.51 35.17 -24.84
#